data_920637b5bc576b7027836629a8091461
#
_entry.id   920637b5bc576b7027836629a8091461
#
_cell.length_a   1.000
_cell.length_b   1.000
_cell.length_c   1.000
_cell.angle_alpha   90.00
_cell.angle_beta   90.00
_cell.angle_gamma   90.00
#
_symmetry.space_group_name_H-M   'P 1'
#
loop_
_entity.id
_entity.type
_entity.pdbx_description
1 polymer ?
#
loop_
_entity_poly.entity_id
_entity_poly.type
_entity_poly.pdbx_seq_one_letter_code
_entity_poly.pdbx_strand_id
1 'polypeptide(L)'
;MSADEQVLPARTGVALRLHTGDRLRVVNTHGSQVVDLWAMAADDVLESMSMPHSRNPWFRLAPRPGDTLVTNLRRPILRLLEDSSPGVHDTLIPSCDSERYRQLG
;
A
#
# COMPACT_ATOMS: atom_id res chain seq x y z
N MET A 1 -9.10 -9.36 21.23
CA MET A 1 -9.64 -8.19 20.51
C MET A 1 -10.14 -8.65 19.15
N SER A 2 -11.39 -8.41 18.87
CA SER A 2 -11.94 -8.77 17.56
C SER A 2 -11.44 -7.81 16.49
N ALA A 3 -11.12 -8.34 15.32
CA ALA A 3 -10.76 -7.52 14.18
C ALA A 3 -12.05 -6.96 13.54
N ASP A 4 -12.02 -5.70 13.18
CA ASP A 4 -13.08 -5.12 12.37
C ASP A 4 -12.88 -5.55 10.92
N GLU A 5 -13.92 -6.07 10.31
CA GLU A 5 -13.90 -6.53 8.94
C GLU A 5 -14.81 -5.66 8.09
N GLN A 6 -14.30 -5.27 6.94
CA GLN A 6 -15.03 -4.40 6.04
C GLN A 6 -14.88 -4.92 4.62
N VAL A 7 -15.98 -5.04 3.91
CA VAL A 7 -15.95 -5.41 2.49
C VAL A 7 -15.74 -4.16 1.66
N LEU A 8 -14.74 -4.20 0.80
CA LEU A 8 -14.49 -3.14 -0.17
C LEU A 8 -15.01 -3.58 -1.54
N PRO A 9 -16.15 -3.07 -1.98
CA PRO A 9 -16.68 -3.43 -3.31
C PRO A 9 -15.73 -3.04 -4.43
N ALA A 10 -15.78 -3.79 -5.52
CA ALA A 10 -14.99 -3.47 -6.70
C ALA A 10 -15.27 -2.03 -7.18
N ARG A 11 -14.23 -1.37 -7.68
CA ARG A 11 -14.29 0.00 -8.21
C ARG A 11 -14.63 1.05 -7.16
N THR A 12 -14.34 0.76 -5.91
CA THR A 12 -14.48 1.72 -4.80
C THR A 12 -13.17 1.85 -4.04
N GLY A 13 -13.09 2.84 -3.18
CA GLY A 13 -11.94 3.05 -2.32
C GLY A 13 -12.36 3.31 -0.89
N VAL A 14 -11.43 3.12 0.03
CA VAL A 14 -11.63 3.42 1.45
C VAL A 14 -10.36 4.02 2.00
N ALA A 15 -10.49 4.98 2.90
CA ALA A 15 -9.38 5.53 3.66
C ALA A 15 -9.51 5.09 5.11
N LEU A 16 -8.42 4.60 5.67
CA LEU A 16 -8.36 4.13 7.04
C LEU A 16 -7.30 4.91 7.80
N ARG A 17 -7.57 5.25 9.04
CA ARG A 17 -6.57 5.84 9.93
C ARG A 17 -6.02 4.75 10.82
N LEU A 18 -4.71 4.55 10.75
CA LEU A 18 -4.01 3.56 11.55
C LEU A 18 -2.99 4.25 12.46
N HIS A 19 -2.74 3.65 13.60
CA HIS A 19 -1.72 4.09 14.55
C HIS A 19 -0.54 3.13 14.53
N THR A 20 0.59 3.58 15.01
CA THR A 20 1.78 2.74 15.12
C THR A 20 1.44 1.46 15.88
N GLY A 21 1.81 0.32 15.31
CA GLY A 21 1.52 -1.00 15.88
C GLY A 21 0.22 -1.63 15.39
N ASP A 22 -0.65 -0.87 14.75
CA ASP A 22 -1.86 -1.44 14.14
C ASP A 22 -1.50 -2.34 12.96
N ARG A 23 -2.37 -3.29 12.69
CA ARG A 23 -2.21 -4.22 11.57
C ARG A 23 -3.39 -4.10 10.61
N LEU A 24 -3.08 -4.14 9.33
CA LEU A 24 -4.07 -4.17 8.26
C LEU A 24 -3.90 -5.49 7.50
N ARG A 25 -5.01 -6.19 7.31
CA ARG A 25 -5.05 -7.36 6.44
C ARG A 25 -5.88 -7.03 5.22
N VAL A 26 -5.33 -7.26 4.04
CA VAL A 26 -6.05 -7.15 2.78
C VAL A 26 -6.32 -8.55 2.28
N VAL A 27 -7.61 -8.88 2.08
CA VAL A 27 -8.03 -10.20 1.62
C VAL A 27 -8.64 -10.07 0.23
N ASN A 28 -8.03 -10.74 -0.74
CA ASN A 28 -8.58 -10.86 -2.09
C ASN A 28 -9.34 -12.17 -2.16
N THR A 29 -10.63 -12.12 -1.81
CA THR A 29 -11.46 -13.31 -1.55
C THR A 29 -11.49 -14.27 -2.74
N HIS A 30 -11.57 -13.77 -3.95
CA HIS A 30 -11.68 -14.61 -5.15
C HIS A 30 -10.39 -14.67 -5.95
N GLY A 31 -9.35 -13.95 -5.55
CA GLY A 31 -8.07 -13.92 -6.24
C GLY A 31 -8.10 -13.29 -7.62
N SER A 32 -9.19 -12.62 -7.99
CA SER A 32 -9.41 -12.09 -9.34
C SER A 32 -9.46 -10.56 -9.41
N GLN A 33 -9.27 -9.88 -8.28
CA GLN A 33 -9.28 -8.43 -8.21
C GLN A 33 -7.88 -7.90 -7.89
N VAL A 34 -7.60 -6.73 -8.44
CA VAL A 34 -6.40 -5.97 -8.09
C VAL A 34 -6.76 -4.99 -6.97
N VAL A 35 -5.93 -4.92 -5.95
CA VAL A 35 -6.08 -3.96 -4.86
C VAL A 35 -4.90 -3.01 -4.90
N ASP A 36 -5.18 -1.73 -5.03
CA ASP A 36 -4.17 -0.69 -4.94
C ASP A 36 -4.11 -0.21 -3.49
N LEU A 37 -2.91 -0.08 -2.96
CA LEU A 37 -2.69 0.38 -1.60
C LEU A 37 -1.57 1.40 -1.57
N TRP A 38 -1.79 2.48 -0.87
CA TRP A 38 -0.73 3.42 -0.52
C TRP A 38 -1.03 4.07 0.82
N ALA A 39 -0.01 4.63 1.42
CA ALA A 39 -0.11 5.21 2.74
C ALA A 39 0.49 6.61 2.77
N MET A 40 -0.07 7.44 3.63
CA MET A 40 0.41 8.80 3.87
C MET A 40 0.52 9.01 5.37
N ALA A 41 1.46 9.86 5.78
CA ALA A 41 1.54 10.24 7.18
C ALA A 41 0.26 10.97 7.59
N ALA A 42 -0.30 10.60 8.74
CA ALA A 42 -1.60 11.14 9.17
C ALA A 42 -1.54 12.64 9.47
N ASP A 43 -0.38 13.14 9.87
CA ASP A 43 -0.17 14.55 10.20
C ASP A 43 0.37 15.38 9.03
N ASP A 44 0.80 14.73 7.96
CA ASP A 44 1.32 15.42 6.77
C ASP A 44 1.15 14.52 5.54
N VAL A 45 0.07 14.73 4.81
CA VAL A 45 -0.25 13.92 3.62
C VAL A 45 0.73 14.11 2.46
N LEU A 46 1.61 15.12 2.54
CA LEU A 46 2.68 15.28 1.56
C LEU A 46 3.82 14.29 1.80
N GLU A 47 3.90 13.71 2.99
CA GLU A 47 4.78 12.60 3.24
C GLU A 47 4.03 11.30 2.95
N SER A 48 4.39 10.63 1.87
CA SER A 48 3.68 9.45 1.39
C SER A 48 4.63 8.31 1.09
N MET A 49 4.07 7.11 1.07
CA MET A 49 4.79 5.89 0.73
C MET A 49 5.47 6.05 -0.64
N SER A 50 6.74 5.73 -0.69
CA SER A 50 7.55 5.85 -1.90
C SER A 50 8.10 4.49 -2.31
N MET A 51 7.61 3.97 -3.41
CA MET A 51 8.07 2.66 -3.91
C MET A 51 9.52 2.70 -4.38
N PRO A 52 9.98 3.70 -5.16
CA PRO A 52 11.39 3.73 -5.56
C PRO A 52 12.35 3.70 -4.38
N HIS A 53 12.07 4.46 -3.33
CA HIS A 53 12.92 4.51 -2.15
C HIS A 53 12.81 3.25 -1.30
N SER A 54 11.64 2.59 -1.32
CA SER A 54 11.43 1.33 -0.63
C SER A 54 12.16 0.18 -1.32
N ARG A 55 12.12 0.14 -2.66
CA ARG A 55 12.78 -0.91 -3.44
C ARG A 55 14.30 -0.87 -3.32
N ASN A 56 14.87 0.31 -3.11
CA ASN A 56 16.32 0.47 -3.14
C ASN A 56 17.05 -0.51 -2.20
N PRO A 57 16.67 -0.64 -0.91
CA PRO A 57 17.30 -1.63 -0.03
C PRO A 57 16.98 -3.08 -0.40
N TRP A 58 15.85 -3.34 -1.03
CA TRP A 58 15.43 -4.71 -1.33
C TRP A 58 16.13 -5.31 -2.54
N PHE A 59 16.48 -4.50 -3.52
CA PHE A 59 16.96 -4.96 -4.83
C PHE A 59 15.99 -5.91 -5.51
N ARG A 60 14.68 -5.73 -5.31
CA ARG A 60 13.59 -6.52 -5.90
C ARG A 60 12.44 -5.60 -6.28
N LEU A 61 11.61 -6.05 -7.21
CA LEU A 61 10.43 -5.28 -7.62
C LEU A 61 9.26 -5.46 -6.66
N ALA A 62 9.11 -6.63 -6.07
CA ALA A 62 8.00 -6.93 -5.17
C ALA A 62 8.49 -7.08 -3.73
N PRO A 63 7.76 -6.54 -2.75
CA PRO A 63 8.11 -6.74 -1.35
C PRO A 63 7.88 -8.19 -0.92
N ARG A 64 8.63 -8.60 0.09
CA ARG A 64 8.49 -9.89 0.77
C ARG A 64 8.22 -9.66 2.25
N PRO A 65 7.68 -10.66 2.96
CA PRO A 65 7.54 -10.54 4.42
C PRO A 65 8.85 -10.14 5.09
N GLY A 66 8.77 -9.16 5.97
CA GLY A 66 9.90 -8.55 6.63
C GLY A 66 10.39 -7.25 6.00
N ASP A 67 10.02 -6.97 4.76
CA ASP A 67 10.42 -5.73 4.09
C ASP A 67 9.66 -4.53 4.67
N THR A 68 10.35 -3.40 4.74
CA THR A 68 9.80 -2.13 5.20
C THR A 68 9.55 -1.22 4.01
N LEU A 69 8.38 -0.60 3.99
CA LEU A 69 8.03 0.45 3.05
C LEU A 69 8.31 1.79 3.70
N VAL A 70 8.97 2.67 2.96
CA VAL A 70 9.36 3.99 3.47
C VAL A 70 8.68 5.10 2.71
N THR A 71 8.65 6.28 3.32
CA THR A 71 8.10 7.49 2.71
C THR A 71 9.12 8.18 1.81
N ASN A 72 8.68 9.24 1.14
CA ASN A 72 9.55 10.11 0.37
C ASN A 72 10.65 10.78 1.22
N LEU A 73 10.48 10.81 2.55
CA LEU A 73 11.51 11.26 3.48
C LEU A 73 12.31 10.09 4.06
N ARG A 74 12.16 8.88 3.54
CA ARG A 74 12.83 7.63 3.95
C ARG A 74 12.50 7.21 5.37
N ARG A 75 11.34 7.62 5.89
CA ARG A 75 10.87 7.16 7.18
C ARG A 75 10.00 5.90 7.03
N PRO A 76 10.15 4.88 7.87
CA PRO A 76 9.29 3.70 7.80
C PRO A 76 7.82 4.08 7.97
N ILE A 77 6.96 3.52 7.13
CA ILE A 77 5.51 3.76 7.23
C ILE A 77 4.72 2.46 7.34
N LEU A 78 5.11 1.43 6.61
CA LEU A 78 4.48 0.11 6.66
C LEU A 78 5.54 -0.96 6.67
N ARG A 79 5.18 -2.13 7.19
CA ARG A 79 5.99 -3.32 7.10
C ARG A 79 5.12 -4.47 6.65
N LEU A 80 5.56 -5.22 5.66
CA LEU A 80 4.87 -6.43 5.22
C LEU A 80 5.19 -7.54 6.22
N LEU A 81 4.17 -8.04 6.92
CA LEU A 81 4.34 -9.07 7.93
C LEU A 81 4.14 -10.46 7.36
N GLU A 82 3.10 -10.64 6.57
CA GLU A 82 2.73 -11.92 5.98
C GLU A 82 2.16 -11.70 4.58
N ASP A 83 2.40 -12.65 3.70
CA ASP A 83 1.83 -12.65 2.35
C ASP A 83 1.59 -14.08 1.92
N SER A 84 0.34 -14.51 1.93
CA SER A 84 -0.06 -15.84 1.46
C SER A 84 -0.48 -15.85 -0.01
N SER A 85 -0.41 -14.71 -0.68
CA SER A 85 -0.66 -14.61 -2.11
C SER A 85 0.54 -15.13 -2.92
N PRO A 86 0.42 -15.23 -4.26
CA PRO A 86 1.57 -15.58 -5.11
C PRO A 86 2.74 -14.59 -5.02
N GLY A 87 2.57 -13.45 -4.36
CA GLY A 87 3.64 -12.47 -4.15
C GLY A 87 3.98 -11.63 -5.37
N VAL A 88 3.11 -11.59 -6.35
CA VAL A 88 3.27 -10.77 -7.54
C VAL A 88 2.64 -9.41 -7.29
N HIS A 89 3.47 -8.45 -6.92
CA HIS A 89 3.03 -7.09 -6.62
C HIS A 89 3.72 -6.12 -7.57
N ASP A 90 2.94 -5.20 -8.12
CA ASP A 90 3.48 -4.13 -8.96
C ASP A 90 3.78 -2.91 -8.08
N THR A 91 5.04 -2.52 -8.04
CA THR A 91 5.49 -1.34 -7.30
C THR A 91 5.97 -0.24 -8.23
N LEU A 92 5.79 -0.39 -9.53
CA LEU A 92 6.30 0.53 -10.54
C LEU A 92 5.28 1.59 -10.93
N ILE A 93 3.99 1.25 -10.89
CA ILE A 93 2.93 2.17 -11.31
C ILE A 93 2.53 3.02 -10.11
N PRO A 94 2.61 4.36 -10.24
CA PRO A 94 2.18 5.25 -9.16
C PRO A 94 0.67 5.25 -9.00
N SER A 95 0.20 5.69 -7.85
CA SER A 95 -1.22 5.90 -7.60
C SER A 95 -1.80 6.93 -8.58
N CYS A 96 -3.06 6.74 -8.95
CA CYS A 96 -3.78 7.72 -9.75
C CYS A 96 -4.08 8.97 -8.92
N ASP A 97 -4.08 10.10 -9.58
CA ASP A 97 -4.42 11.40 -9.00
C ASP A 97 -5.11 12.26 -10.04
N SER A 98 -5.51 13.48 -9.65
CA SER A 98 -6.20 14.39 -10.55
C SER A 98 -5.34 14.78 -11.75
N GLU A 99 -4.03 14.86 -11.58
CA GLU A 99 -3.11 15.21 -12.67
C GLU A 99 -3.09 14.09 -13.73
N ARG A 100 -3.11 12.84 -13.27
CA ARG A 100 -3.18 11.70 -14.20
C ARG A 100 -4.46 11.71 -15.00
N TYR A 101 -5.59 12.01 -14.37
CA TYR A 101 -6.86 12.09 -15.09
C TYR A 101 -6.88 13.23 -16.09
N ARG A 102 -6.24 14.35 -15.79
CA ARG A 102 -6.09 15.44 -16.77
C ARG A 102 -5.25 15.01 -17.98
N GLN A 103 -4.20 14.21 -17.77
CA GLN A 103 -3.40 13.66 -18.86
C GLN A 103 -4.20 12.77 -19.80
N LEU A 104 -5.17 12.06 -19.28
CA LEU A 104 -5.99 11.14 -20.07
C LEU A 104 -7.11 11.84 -20.83
N GLY A 105 -7.34 13.09 -20.57
CA GLY A 105 -8.40 13.87 -21.21
C GLY A 105 -9.65 13.88 -20.38
#